data_13e386594c29485ed013cad9b4522ce9
#
_entry.id   13e386594c29485ed013cad9b4522ce9
#
_cell.length_a   1.000
_cell.length_b   1.000
_cell.length_c   1.000
_cell.angle_alpha   90.00
_cell.angle_beta   90.00
_cell.angle_gamma   90.00
#
_symmetry.space_group_name_H-M   'P 1'
#
loop_
_entity.id
_entity.type
_entity.pdbx_description
1 polymer ?
#
loop_
_entity_poly.entity_id
_entity_poly.type
_entity_poly.pdbx_seq_one_letter_code
_entity_poly.pdbx_strand_id
1 'polypeptide(L)'
;MVMTAFRVFNKAVLKTNYYTPTKTALSFRLYPSFLPVEEYPQPLYGMFLVISSEFRGFHLRFRDIARGGIRIVKSRSPEAYDINARSLFDENYNLANTQQRKNKDIPEGGSKGVILLDVEHQEKASVAFEKYIDSILDLLLPPTSPGIKDPIVDLHGKQEILFMGPDENTAELVDWATEHARARGAPWWKSFFTGKSPKLGGIPHDSYGMTTLSVREYVLGIYRKLNLDQKSMRKLQTGGPDGDLGSNEILLGQEKYTAIVDGAGVLFDSEGLDREELLRLAKKRVMINQYDVSKLSPQGYRVLVEENNITLPSGEVVNNGMAFRNTFHLRQEAYDVFVPCGGRPESINLNSVNKLIVDGKAIIPYIVEGANLFITQDAKLRLEKAGCILFKDASANKGGVTSSSLEVLASLSFDNAGFIENMCVHEDGTTPEFYKAYVKQVQQTICNNARLEFEAIWRESEATGIPKSVLSDRLSTAITNLDEELQNTELWDNVELRRSVLKDALPGLLLEKIGLDLIIERV
;
A
#
# COMPACT_ATOMS: atom_id res chain seq x y z
N MET A 1 36.08 -2.56 -11.48
CA MET A 1 34.70 -2.54 -10.99
C MET A 1 34.25 -1.14 -10.52
N VAL A 2 34.87 -0.53 -9.47
CA VAL A 2 34.44 0.79 -8.92
C VAL A 2 34.40 1.91 -9.97
N MET A 3 35.47 2.07 -10.77
CA MET A 3 35.52 3.12 -11.81
C MET A 3 34.46 2.91 -12.92
N THR A 4 34.12 1.66 -13.22
CA THR A 4 33.08 1.33 -14.19
C THR A 4 31.70 1.73 -13.64
N ALA A 5 31.41 1.38 -12.38
CA ALA A 5 30.18 1.76 -11.72
C ALA A 5 30.03 3.29 -11.62
N PHE A 6 31.09 4.00 -11.25
CA PHE A 6 31.12 5.46 -11.19
C PHE A 6 30.85 6.10 -12.57
N ARG A 7 31.44 5.55 -13.65
CA ARG A 7 31.18 6.03 -15.02
C ARG A 7 29.75 5.79 -15.44
N VAL A 8 29.17 4.64 -15.11
CA VAL A 8 27.77 4.31 -15.41
C VAL A 8 26.84 5.26 -14.67
N PHE A 9 27.08 5.45 -13.38
CA PHE A 9 26.33 6.40 -12.55
C PHE A 9 26.34 7.81 -13.15
N ASN A 10 27.52 8.36 -13.44
CA ASN A 10 27.62 9.71 -14.00
C ASN A 10 26.85 9.87 -15.32
N LYS A 11 26.86 8.84 -16.17
CA LYS A 11 26.10 8.86 -17.43
C LYS A 11 24.59 8.80 -17.21
N ALA A 12 24.14 8.22 -16.11
CA ALA A 12 22.74 8.06 -15.79
C ALA A 12 22.13 9.32 -15.11
N VAL A 13 22.96 10.25 -14.61
CA VAL A 13 22.46 11.47 -13.95
C VAL A 13 21.76 12.37 -14.95
N LEU A 14 20.49 12.66 -14.68
CA LEU A 14 19.66 13.60 -15.45
C LEU A 14 19.46 14.92 -14.71
N LYS A 15 19.29 14.90 -13.38
CA LYS A 15 19.22 16.09 -12.54
C LYS A 15 19.97 15.87 -11.23
N THR A 16 20.53 16.91 -10.64
CA THR A 16 21.13 16.85 -9.31
C THR A 16 21.23 18.25 -8.66
N ASN A 17 21.07 18.28 -7.35
CA ASN A 17 21.31 19.45 -6.51
C ASN A 17 22.77 19.52 -5.98
N TYR A 18 23.70 18.80 -6.61
CA TYR A 18 25.09 18.67 -6.13
C TYR A 18 25.73 20.02 -5.82
N TYR A 19 25.57 21.00 -6.68
CA TYR A 19 26.17 22.33 -6.52
C TYR A 19 25.32 23.30 -5.70
N THR A 20 24.12 22.92 -5.27
CA THR A 20 23.27 23.77 -4.42
C THR A 20 23.85 23.83 -3.01
N PRO A 21 24.34 24.99 -2.53
CA PRO A 21 25.03 25.07 -1.24
C PRO A 21 24.09 24.86 -0.05
N THR A 22 22.81 25.20 -0.20
CA THR A 22 21.79 25.11 0.85
C THR A 22 20.99 23.80 0.84
N LYS A 23 21.43 22.79 0.07
CA LYS A 23 20.78 21.47 0.08
C LYS A 23 20.84 20.80 1.45
N THR A 24 19.77 20.13 1.82
CA THR A 24 19.67 19.37 3.08
C THR A 24 20.14 17.92 2.93
N ALA A 25 20.01 17.36 1.73
CA ALA A 25 20.56 16.09 1.31
C ALA A 25 20.98 16.14 -0.15
N LEU A 26 21.85 15.25 -0.56
CA LEU A 26 22.29 15.13 -1.95
C LEU A 26 21.28 14.29 -2.73
N SER A 27 20.74 14.84 -3.82
CA SER A 27 19.73 14.15 -4.63
C SER A 27 20.12 14.05 -6.10
N PHE A 28 19.72 12.94 -6.72
CA PHE A 28 19.94 12.64 -8.12
C PHE A 28 18.66 12.09 -8.76
N ARG A 29 18.31 12.60 -9.94
CA ARG A 29 17.37 11.95 -10.87
C ARG A 29 18.19 11.12 -11.84
N LEU A 30 17.98 9.81 -11.87
CA LEU A 30 18.76 8.87 -12.69
C LEU A 30 17.90 8.28 -13.81
N TYR A 31 18.50 8.07 -14.96
CA TYR A 31 17.95 7.23 -16.01
C TYR A 31 18.27 5.77 -15.71
N PRO A 32 17.28 4.88 -15.57
CA PRO A 32 17.49 3.56 -14.99
C PRO A 32 18.00 2.48 -15.95
N SER A 33 18.43 2.84 -17.16
CA SER A 33 18.89 1.89 -18.19
C SER A 33 20.12 1.03 -17.81
N PHE A 34 20.73 1.32 -16.69
CA PHE A 34 21.86 0.53 -16.18
C PHE A 34 21.43 -0.69 -15.37
N LEU A 35 20.15 -0.83 -15.07
CA LEU A 35 19.63 -1.99 -14.34
C LEU A 35 19.63 -3.21 -15.25
N PRO A 36 20.14 -4.39 -14.79
CA PRO A 36 20.12 -5.61 -15.59
C PRO A 36 18.71 -6.11 -15.83
N VAL A 37 18.36 -6.38 -17.09
CA VAL A 37 16.99 -6.80 -17.50
C VAL A 37 16.64 -8.18 -16.94
N GLU A 38 17.63 -9.03 -16.73
CA GLU A 38 17.44 -10.38 -16.15
C GLU A 38 16.94 -10.31 -14.71
N GLU A 39 17.38 -9.30 -13.93
CA GLU A 39 16.96 -9.10 -12.55
C GLU A 39 15.74 -8.18 -12.45
N TYR A 40 15.64 -7.19 -13.34
CA TYR A 40 14.58 -6.16 -13.36
C TYR A 40 13.89 -6.12 -14.73
N PRO A 41 13.05 -7.13 -15.04
CA PRO A 41 12.51 -7.30 -16.39
C PRO A 41 11.51 -6.23 -16.80
N GLN A 42 10.87 -5.56 -15.84
CA GLN A 42 9.98 -4.43 -16.12
C GLN A 42 10.80 -3.12 -16.08
N PRO A 43 10.91 -2.39 -17.20
CA PRO A 43 11.72 -1.18 -17.23
C PRO A 43 11.11 -0.08 -16.35
N LEU A 44 11.94 0.57 -15.55
CA LEU A 44 11.57 1.76 -14.80
C LEU A 44 11.57 2.99 -15.71
N TYR A 45 10.58 3.86 -15.55
CA TYR A 45 10.59 5.19 -16.17
C TYR A 45 11.63 6.11 -15.52
N GLY A 46 11.75 6.05 -14.21
CA GLY A 46 12.64 6.92 -13.48
C GLY A 46 13.00 6.46 -12.08
N MET A 47 14.16 6.93 -11.64
CA MET A 47 14.68 6.67 -10.31
C MET A 47 15.26 7.94 -9.71
N PHE A 48 14.97 8.18 -8.44
CA PHE A 48 15.66 9.16 -7.62
C PHE A 48 16.53 8.44 -6.59
N LEU A 49 17.72 8.94 -6.36
CA LEU A 49 18.61 8.53 -5.28
C LEU A 49 18.85 9.73 -4.39
N VAL A 50 18.68 9.55 -3.08
CA VAL A 50 18.91 10.59 -2.07
C VAL A 50 19.89 10.06 -1.03
N ILE A 51 20.90 10.87 -0.71
CA ILE A 51 21.97 10.50 0.23
C ILE A 51 22.14 11.62 1.26
N SER A 52 22.13 11.24 2.52
CA SER A 52 22.42 12.11 3.66
C SER A 52 23.35 11.39 4.64
N SER A 53 23.80 12.07 5.69
CA SER A 53 24.51 11.47 6.82
C SER A 53 23.62 10.51 7.61
N GLU A 54 22.31 10.74 7.61
CA GLU A 54 21.37 9.95 8.41
C GLU A 54 20.76 8.78 7.65
N PHE A 55 20.79 8.80 6.30
CA PHE A 55 20.09 7.80 5.50
C PHE A 55 20.58 7.70 4.05
N ARG A 56 20.17 6.61 3.39
CA ARG A 56 20.14 6.45 1.94
C ARG A 56 18.72 6.13 1.51
N GLY A 57 18.27 6.71 0.40
CA GLY A 57 16.89 6.52 -0.04
C GLY A 57 16.76 6.46 -1.55
N PHE A 58 15.70 5.78 -2.00
CA PHE A 58 15.33 5.65 -3.41
C PHE A 58 13.88 6.05 -3.60
N HIS A 59 13.57 6.51 -4.82
CA HIS A 59 12.19 6.54 -5.31
C HIS A 59 12.17 5.96 -6.71
N LEU A 60 11.39 4.91 -6.92
CA LEU A 60 11.27 4.19 -8.19
C LEU A 60 9.88 4.39 -8.76
N ARG A 61 9.78 4.58 -10.09
CA ARG A 61 8.49 4.69 -10.77
C ARG A 61 8.49 4.05 -12.15
N PHE A 62 7.36 3.44 -12.53
CA PHE A 62 7.20 2.73 -13.79
C PHE A 62 6.62 3.58 -14.91
N ARG A 63 5.94 4.69 -14.61
CA ARG A 63 5.41 5.65 -15.59
C ARG A 63 5.80 7.08 -15.20
N ASP A 64 5.61 8.02 -16.11
CA ASP A 64 5.86 9.44 -15.86
C ASP A 64 4.99 9.93 -14.70
N ILE A 65 3.69 9.75 -14.81
CA ILE A 65 2.77 9.96 -13.70
C ILE A 65 2.61 8.64 -12.95
N ALA A 66 3.04 8.61 -11.70
CA ALA A 66 3.00 7.41 -10.88
C ALA A 66 2.85 7.78 -9.40
N ARG A 67 2.26 6.87 -8.62
CA ARG A 67 2.05 7.05 -7.20
C ARG A 67 2.37 5.79 -6.40
N GLY A 68 2.90 6.00 -5.22
CA GLY A 68 3.17 4.96 -4.23
C GLY A 68 3.64 5.55 -2.92
N GLY A 69 3.58 4.75 -1.86
CA GLY A 69 3.98 5.17 -0.52
C GLY A 69 5.49 5.29 -0.35
N ILE A 70 5.90 6.10 0.60
CA ILE A 70 7.28 6.19 1.09
C ILE A 70 7.34 5.50 2.43
N ARG A 71 8.31 4.60 2.62
CA ARG A 71 8.54 3.89 3.88
C ARG A 71 9.90 4.24 4.46
N ILE A 72 9.99 4.21 5.78
CA ILE A 72 11.25 4.32 6.52
C ILE A 72 11.58 2.96 7.11
N VAL A 73 12.72 2.42 6.72
CA VAL A 73 13.25 1.14 7.21
C VAL A 73 14.23 1.40 8.34
N LYS A 74 13.89 0.87 9.51
CA LYS A 74 14.74 0.86 10.71
C LYS A 74 15.46 -0.48 10.84
N SER A 75 16.65 -0.47 11.36
CA SER A 75 17.47 -1.67 11.58
C SER A 75 17.85 -1.79 13.05
N ARG A 76 17.50 -2.92 13.67
CA ARG A 76 17.70 -3.14 15.12
C ARG A 76 19.16 -3.42 15.49
N SER A 77 19.98 -3.74 14.52
CA SER A 77 21.42 -4.04 14.70
C SER A 77 22.19 -3.76 13.40
N PRO A 78 23.53 -3.67 13.45
CA PRO A 78 24.38 -3.58 12.26
C PRO A 78 24.15 -4.73 11.27
N GLU A 79 23.97 -5.96 11.76
CA GLU A 79 23.70 -7.14 10.92
C GLU A 79 22.36 -7.02 10.20
N ALA A 80 21.31 -6.52 10.90
CA ALA A 80 20.03 -6.25 10.29
C ALA A 80 20.11 -5.14 9.24
N TYR A 81 20.94 -4.12 9.47
CA TYR A 81 21.21 -3.08 8.50
C TYR A 81 21.87 -3.64 7.22
N ASP A 82 22.87 -4.49 7.37
CA ASP A 82 23.56 -5.11 6.23
C ASP A 82 22.61 -5.98 5.39
N ILE A 83 21.70 -6.70 6.04
CA ILE A 83 20.65 -7.48 5.35
C ILE A 83 19.71 -6.53 4.59
N ASN A 84 19.20 -5.52 5.27
CA ASN A 84 18.28 -4.55 4.67
C ASN A 84 18.95 -3.80 3.50
N ALA A 85 20.21 -3.37 3.65
CA ALA A 85 20.94 -2.65 2.62
C ALA A 85 21.15 -3.48 1.33
N ARG A 86 21.21 -4.81 1.43
CA ARG A 86 21.36 -5.71 0.28
C ARG A 86 20.05 -6.01 -0.44
N SER A 87 18.93 -6.12 0.29
CA SER A 87 17.64 -6.54 -0.25
C SER A 87 16.66 -5.40 -0.56
N LEU A 88 16.94 -4.21 -0.02
CA LEU A 88 15.99 -3.11 -0.01
C LEU A 88 15.59 -2.60 -1.40
N PHE A 89 16.55 -2.59 -2.34
CA PHE A 89 16.25 -2.16 -3.71
C PHE A 89 15.30 -3.14 -4.40
N ASP A 90 15.55 -4.44 -4.28
CA ASP A 90 14.72 -5.50 -4.87
C ASP A 90 13.30 -5.47 -4.28
N GLU A 91 13.20 -5.34 -2.96
CA GLU A 91 11.92 -5.20 -2.29
C GLU A 91 11.17 -3.95 -2.76
N ASN A 92 11.86 -2.81 -2.86
CA ASN A 92 11.25 -1.55 -3.31
C ASN A 92 10.78 -1.64 -4.77
N TYR A 93 11.57 -2.27 -5.66
CA TYR A 93 11.19 -2.54 -7.04
C TYR A 93 9.94 -3.41 -7.13
N ASN A 94 9.90 -4.51 -6.38
CA ASN A 94 8.77 -5.43 -6.36
C ASN A 94 7.49 -4.77 -5.82
N LEU A 95 7.61 -3.94 -4.77
CA LEU A 95 6.49 -3.17 -4.24
C LEU A 95 5.98 -2.12 -5.24
N ALA A 96 6.89 -1.41 -5.93
CA ALA A 96 6.52 -0.48 -6.99
C ALA A 96 5.82 -1.20 -8.16
N ASN A 97 6.28 -2.40 -8.53
CA ASN A 97 5.66 -3.23 -9.55
C ASN A 97 4.26 -3.73 -9.12
N THR A 98 4.09 -4.10 -7.84
CA THR A 98 2.76 -4.41 -7.30
C THR A 98 1.82 -3.22 -7.42
N GLN A 99 2.29 -2.00 -7.12
CA GLN A 99 1.51 -0.77 -7.33
C GLN A 99 1.19 -0.51 -8.81
N GLN A 100 2.10 -0.84 -9.72
CA GLN A 100 1.88 -0.75 -11.17
C GLN A 100 0.72 -1.65 -11.63
N ARG A 101 0.57 -2.84 -11.03
CA ARG A 101 -0.48 -3.80 -11.37
C ARG A 101 -1.85 -3.50 -10.76
N LYS A 102 -1.91 -2.60 -9.79
CA LYS A 102 -3.18 -2.14 -9.21
C LYS A 102 -3.81 -1.12 -10.15
N ASN A 103 -4.67 -1.56 -11.06
CA ASN A 103 -5.39 -0.66 -11.95
C ASN A 103 -6.04 0.47 -11.16
N LYS A 104 -5.84 1.70 -11.62
CA LYS A 104 -6.19 2.89 -10.88
C LYS A 104 -7.30 3.65 -11.57
N ASP A 105 -8.05 4.42 -10.80
CA ASP A 105 -9.17 5.22 -11.28
C ASP A 105 -8.73 6.49 -12.05
N ILE A 106 -7.43 6.78 -12.04
CA ILE A 106 -6.78 7.80 -12.85
C ILE A 106 -5.59 7.18 -13.59
N PRO A 107 -5.17 7.70 -14.77
CA PRO A 107 -4.12 7.10 -15.61
C PRO A 107 -2.71 7.33 -15.02
N GLU A 108 -2.39 6.65 -13.95
CA GLU A 108 -1.09 6.70 -13.28
C GLU A 108 -0.46 5.32 -13.11
N GLY A 109 0.85 5.27 -13.12
CA GLY A 109 1.63 4.06 -12.85
C GLY A 109 1.91 3.82 -11.37
N GLY A 110 2.70 2.77 -11.11
CA GLY A 110 3.19 2.41 -9.79
C GLY A 110 4.52 3.07 -9.46
N SER A 111 4.66 3.47 -8.21
CA SER A 111 5.92 3.94 -7.64
C SER A 111 6.09 3.46 -6.21
N LYS A 112 7.31 3.56 -5.70
CA LYS A 112 7.62 3.30 -4.30
C LYS A 112 8.86 4.07 -3.88
N GLY A 113 8.78 4.71 -2.72
CA GLY A 113 9.90 5.36 -2.06
C GLY A 113 10.34 4.58 -0.82
N VAL A 114 11.63 4.62 -0.53
CA VAL A 114 12.21 4.01 0.65
C VAL A 114 13.35 4.85 1.21
N ILE A 115 13.42 4.92 2.52
CA ILE A 115 14.47 5.58 3.30
C ILE A 115 15.06 4.54 4.24
N LEU A 116 16.31 4.14 4.05
CA LEU A 116 17.05 3.29 4.95
C LEU A 116 17.86 4.16 5.91
N LEU A 117 17.48 4.16 7.18
CA LEU A 117 18.22 4.89 8.21
C LEU A 117 19.58 4.25 8.45
N ASP A 118 20.60 5.09 8.59
CA ASP A 118 21.95 4.62 8.96
C ASP A 118 21.93 4.01 10.37
N VAL A 119 22.86 3.11 10.64
CA VAL A 119 22.92 2.35 11.90
C VAL A 119 22.92 3.26 13.13
N GLU A 120 23.64 4.38 13.06
CA GLU A 120 23.80 5.32 14.18
C GLU A 120 22.66 6.36 14.29
N HIS A 121 21.65 6.30 13.39
CA HIS A 121 20.62 7.34 13.28
C HIS A 121 19.18 6.78 13.29
N GLN A 122 18.95 5.65 13.96
CA GLN A 122 17.64 4.97 13.97
C GLN A 122 16.50 5.78 14.62
N GLU A 123 16.84 6.76 15.45
CA GLU A 123 15.89 7.68 16.10
C GLU A 123 15.54 8.90 15.23
N LYS A 124 16.28 9.16 14.14
CA LYS A 124 16.13 10.36 13.29
C LYS A 124 15.19 10.15 12.09
N ALA A 125 14.15 9.35 12.25
CA ALA A 125 13.22 9.02 11.16
C ALA A 125 12.57 10.27 10.53
N SER A 126 12.07 11.20 11.33
CA SER A 126 11.46 12.45 10.86
C SER A 126 12.46 13.36 10.14
N VAL A 127 13.66 13.53 10.71
CA VAL A 127 14.73 14.34 10.08
C VAL A 127 15.14 13.75 8.72
N ALA A 128 15.26 12.43 8.64
CA ALA A 128 15.58 11.74 7.38
C ALA A 128 14.48 11.93 6.34
N PHE A 129 13.22 11.81 6.73
CA PHE A 129 12.08 12.06 5.86
C PHE A 129 12.05 13.51 5.35
N GLU A 130 12.21 14.49 6.24
CA GLU A 130 12.22 15.91 5.89
C GLU A 130 13.33 16.24 4.88
N LYS A 131 14.54 15.75 5.11
CA LYS A 131 15.66 15.92 4.19
C LYS A 131 15.43 15.24 2.84
N TYR A 132 14.83 14.02 2.86
CA TYR A 132 14.48 13.28 1.66
C TYR A 132 13.48 14.07 0.80
N ILE A 133 12.39 14.56 1.39
CA ILE A 133 11.36 15.33 0.69
C ILE A 133 11.93 16.68 0.19
N ASP A 134 12.64 17.40 1.04
CA ASP A 134 13.21 18.70 0.69
C ASP A 134 14.18 18.62 -0.50
N SER A 135 15.02 17.58 -0.51
CA SER A 135 15.99 17.36 -1.60
C SER A 135 15.36 16.86 -2.91
N ILE A 136 14.26 16.14 -2.84
CA ILE A 136 13.47 15.78 -4.02
C ILE A 136 12.77 17.01 -4.58
N LEU A 137 12.22 17.87 -3.74
CA LEU A 137 11.63 19.15 -4.16
C LEU A 137 12.64 20.04 -4.89
N ASP A 138 13.93 20.03 -4.51
CA ASP A 138 14.98 20.73 -5.26
C ASP A 138 14.97 20.34 -6.76
N LEU A 139 14.69 19.07 -7.08
CA LEU A 139 14.71 18.55 -8.45
C LEU A 139 13.37 18.72 -9.19
N LEU A 140 12.27 18.89 -8.47
CA LEU A 140 10.90 18.92 -9.01
C LEU A 140 10.34 20.34 -9.18
N LEU A 141 10.74 21.29 -8.34
CA LEU A 141 10.17 22.64 -8.35
C LEU A 141 10.47 23.35 -9.68
N PRO A 142 9.47 24.03 -10.26
CA PRO A 142 9.70 24.89 -11.43
C PRO A 142 10.76 25.96 -11.14
N PRO A 143 11.59 26.35 -12.10
CA PRO A 143 12.62 27.39 -11.91
C PRO A 143 12.06 28.74 -11.44
N THR A 144 10.78 28.98 -11.66
CA THR A 144 10.06 30.21 -11.25
C THR A 144 9.43 30.10 -9.87
N SER A 145 9.54 28.94 -9.20
CA SER A 145 8.96 28.75 -7.87
C SER A 145 9.62 29.66 -6.85
N PRO A 146 8.85 30.35 -5.99
CA PRO A 146 9.41 31.22 -4.92
C PRO A 146 10.32 30.45 -3.95
N GLY A 147 10.10 29.16 -3.77
CA GLY A 147 10.85 28.30 -2.86
C GLY A 147 12.04 27.58 -3.50
N ILE A 148 12.43 27.93 -4.73
CA ILE A 148 13.65 27.39 -5.31
C ILE A 148 14.87 27.97 -4.59
N LYS A 149 15.81 27.12 -4.22
CA LYS A 149 16.98 27.54 -3.44
C LYS A 149 18.05 28.14 -4.35
N ASP A 150 18.56 27.31 -5.26
CA ASP A 150 19.59 27.64 -6.22
C ASP A 150 19.40 26.81 -7.50
N PRO A 151 19.97 27.24 -8.63
CA PRO A 151 19.93 26.43 -9.84
C PRO A 151 20.54 25.05 -9.62
N ILE A 152 19.80 24.02 -10.03
CA ILE A 152 20.30 22.65 -10.07
C ILE A 152 20.97 22.36 -11.41
N VAL A 153 21.73 21.27 -11.49
CA VAL A 153 22.12 20.70 -12.79
C VAL A 153 20.91 19.96 -13.33
N ASP A 154 20.41 20.39 -14.48
CA ASP A 154 19.29 19.77 -15.18
C ASP A 154 19.70 19.44 -16.62
N LEU A 155 19.99 18.15 -16.87
CA LEU A 155 20.28 17.58 -18.18
C LEU A 155 19.03 16.91 -18.79
N HIS A 156 17.93 16.85 -18.02
CA HIS A 156 16.68 16.23 -18.45
C HIS A 156 15.83 17.21 -19.26
N GLY A 157 15.80 18.48 -18.87
CA GLY A 157 15.03 19.53 -19.52
C GLY A 157 13.51 19.35 -19.46
N LYS A 158 13.02 18.45 -18.58
CA LYS A 158 11.59 18.20 -18.40
C LYS A 158 11.16 18.48 -16.97
N GLN A 159 9.99 19.11 -16.83
CA GLN A 159 9.29 19.17 -15.56
C GLN A 159 8.74 17.78 -15.22
N GLU A 160 8.83 17.42 -13.96
CA GLU A 160 8.33 16.15 -13.44
C GLU A 160 7.50 16.43 -12.20
N ILE A 161 6.49 15.60 -11.98
CA ILE A 161 5.68 15.58 -10.77
C ILE A 161 5.73 14.18 -10.16
N LEU A 162 5.75 14.11 -8.84
CA LEU A 162 5.58 12.86 -8.11
C LEU A 162 4.34 12.96 -7.25
N PHE A 163 3.57 11.87 -7.23
CA PHE A 163 2.50 11.68 -6.27
C PHE A 163 2.94 10.62 -5.27
N MET A 164 2.87 10.95 -4.01
CA MET A 164 3.35 10.09 -2.93
C MET A 164 2.23 9.83 -1.91
N GLY A 165 2.44 8.89 -1.03
CA GLY A 165 1.53 8.59 0.06
C GLY A 165 2.26 8.05 1.28
N PRO A 166 1.56 7.83 2.38
CA PRO A 166 2.12 7.20 3.56
C PRO A 166 2.38 5.72 3.32
N ASP A 167 3.34 5.21 4.07
CA ASP A 167 3.61 3.79 4.26
C ASP A 167 4.22 3.59 5.65
N GLU A 168 4.92 2.52 5.88
CA GLU A 168 5.52 2.17 7.16
C GLU A 168 6.37 3.33 7.72
N ASN A 169 6.06 3.75 8.94
CA ASN A 169 6.71 4.83 9.71
C ASN A 169 6.64 6.24 9.09
N THR A 170 5.70 6.54 8.21
CA THR A 170 5.60 7.86 7.55
C THR A 170 4.24 8.54 7.65
N ALA A 171 3.21 7.86 8.14
CA ALA A 171 1.85 8.41 8.18
C ALA A 171 1.76 9.77 8.91
N GLU A 172 2.50 9.94 10.00
CA GLU A 172 2.53 11.17 10.80
C GLU A 172 3.31 12.33 10.12
N LEU A 173 4.07 12.04 9.07
CA LEU A 173 4.96 12.99 8.40
C LEU A 173 4.37 13.58 7.11
N VAL A 174 3.24 13.04 6.66
CA VAL A 174 2.60 13.41 5.38
C VAL A 174 2.11 14.85 5.38
N ASP A 175 1.55 15.31 6.50
CA ASP A 175 1.07 16.69 6.64
C ASP A 175 2.21 17.68 6.52
N TRP A 176 3.32 17.42 7.21
CA TRP A 176 4.53 18.23 7.10
C TRP A 176 5.01 18.32 5.64
N ALA A 177 5.08 17.19 4.93
CA ALA A 177 5.54 17.18 3.53
C ALA A 177 4.62 17.99 2.61
N THR A 178 3.32 17.95 2.84
CA THR A 178 2.33 18.74 2.08
C THR A 178 2.48 20.23 2.35
N GLU A 179 2.59 20.63 3.62
CA GLU A 179 2.79 22.03 4.02
C GLU A 179 4.15 22.56 3.54
N HIS A 180 5.19 21.74 3.62
CA HIS A 180 6.53 22.09 3.15
C HIS A 180 6.55 22.33 1.63
N ALA A 181 5.92 21.44 0.85
CA ALA A 181 5.77 21.64 -0.60
C ALA A 181 5.01 22.93 -0.91
N ARG A 182 3.93 23.23 -0.16
CA ARG A 182 3.18 24.48 -0.28
C ARG A 182 4.05 25.70 0.03
N ALA A 183 4.79 25.66 1.13
CA ALA A 183 5.68 26.74 1.56
C ALA A 183 6.81 27.00 0.54
N ARG A 184 7.29 25.94 -0.13
CA ARG A 184 8.27 26.03 -1.22
C ARG A 184 7.66 26.44 -2.57
N GLY A 185 6.35 26.71 -2.63
CA GLY A 185 5.66 27.19 -3.82
C GLY A 185 5.41 26.14 -4.89
N ALA A 186 5.30 24.87 -4.52
CA ALA A 186 4.91 23.80 -5.44
C ALA A 186 3.46 24.04 -5.93
N PRO A 187 3.20 24.22 -7.23
CA PRO A 187 1.85 24.49 -7.72
C PRO A 187 0.89 23.30 -7.49
N TRP A 188 1.45 22.12 -7.41
CA TRP A 188 0.76 20.84 -7.19
C TRP A 188 0.78 20.36 -5.72
N TRP A 189 1.02 21.22 -4.74
CA TRP A 189 1.15 20.86 -3.33
C TRP A 189 -0.04 20.04 -2.79
N LYS A 190 -1.26 20.31 -3.26
CA LYS A 190 -2.49 19.61 -2.84
C LYS A 190 -2.49 18.12 -3.19
N SER A 191 -1.84 17.75 -4.29
CA SER A 191 -1.77 16.38 -4.81
C SER A 191 -0.43 15.68 -4.54
N PHE A 192 0.57 16.41 -4.03
CA PHE A 192 1.92 15.87 -3.79
C PHE A 192 1.92 14.65 -2.86
N PHE A 193 1.11 14.72 -1.79
CA PHE A 193 0.85 13.58 -0.92
C PHE A 193 -0.63 13.27 -0.83
N THR A 194 -0.97 11.96 -0.80
CA THR A 194 -2.29 11.45 -0.48
C THR A 194 -2.31 10.84 0.93
N GLY A 195 -3.50 10.64 1.50
CA GLY A 195 -3.63 10.12 2.87
C GLY A 195 -3.23 11.13 3.96
N LYS A 196 -3.15 12.40 3.60
CA LYS A 196 -2.94 13.50 4.56
C LYS A 196 -4.16 13.69 5.46
N SER A 197 -3.99 14.46 6.53
CA SER A 197 -5.08 14.74 7.46
C SER A 197 -6.23 15.50 6.79
N PRO A 198 -7.44 15.41 7.33
CA PRO A 198 -8.58 16.19 6.86
C PRO A 198 -8.37 17.71 6.93
N LYS A 199 -7.47 18.21 7.77
CA LYS A 199 -7.07 19.63 7.82
C LYS A 199 -6.46 20.11 6.50
N LEU A 200 -5.78 19.20 5.80
CA LEU A 200 -5.18 19.45 4.48
C LEU A 200 -6.00 18.87 3.33
N GLY A 201 -7.26 18.54 3.57
CA GLY A 201 -8.19 18.01 2.57
C GLY A 201 -7.89 16.58 2.16
N GLY A 202 -7.15 15.85 2.95
CA GLY A 202 -6.81 14.45 2.69
C GLY A 202 -7.88 13.48 3.17
N ILE A 203 -7.79 12.24 2.69
CA ILE A 203 -8.65 11.13 3.08
C ILE A 203 -7.77 10.05 3.73
N PRO A 204 -7.54 10.10 5.05
CA PRO A 204 -6.70 9.12 5.73
C PRO A 204 -7.27 7.72 5.62
N HIS A 205 -6.52 6.81 4.99
CA HIS A 205 -6.99 5.46 4.67
C HIS A 205 -7.39 4.68 5.91
N ASP A 206 -6.60 4.81 6.96
CA ASP A 206 -6.80 4.15 8.23
C ASP A 206 -8.11 4.57 8.90
N SER A 207 -8.33 5.88 9.05
CA SER A 207 -9.51 6.42 9.72
C SER A 207 -10.83 6.02 9.07
N TYR A 208 -10.82 5.79 7.76
CA TYR A 208 -12.00 5.44 6.97
C TYR A 208 -12.01 3.99 6.48
N GLY A 209 -11.01 3.18 6.85
CA GLY A 209 -10.92 1.77 6.50
C GLY A 209 -10.85 1.48 5.00
N MET A 210 -10.25 2.37 4.21
CA MET A 210 -10.32 2.34 2.76
C MET A 210 -9.78 1.05 2.15
N THR A 211 -8.62 0.57 2.61
CA THR A 211 -8.04 -0.70 2.15
C THR A 211 -8.89 -1.88 2.57
N THR A 212 -9.39 -1.85 3.81
CA THR A 212 -10.23 -2.92 4.37
C THR A 212 -11.53 -3.10 3.61
N LEU A 213 -12.19 -2.03 3.17
CA LEU A 213 -13.43 -2.12 2.40
C LEU A 213 -13.26 -2.97 1.14
N SER A 214 -12.15 -2.81 0.42
CA SER A 214 -11.82 -3.63 -0.74
C SER A 214 -11.59 -5.11 -0.34
N VAL A 215 -10.74 -5.37 0.66
CA VAL A 215 -10.45 -6.73 1.15
C VAL A 215 -11.76 -7.43 1.59
N ARG A 216 -12.60 -6.71 2.33
CA ARG A 216 -13.91 -7.23 2.79
C ARG A 216 -14.83 -7.61 1.64
N GLU A 217 -14.87 -6.84 0.54
CA GLU A 217 -15.71 -7.20 -0.61
C GLU A 217 -15.27 -8.53 -1.25
N TYR A 218 -13.97 -8.85 -1.25
CA TYR A 218 -13.48 -10.16 -1.71
C TYR A 218 -13.84 -11.29 -0.74
N VAL A 219 -13.69 -11.08 0.56
CA VAL A 219 -14.11 -12.06 1.58
C VAL A 219 -15.62 -12.32 1.49
N LEU A 220 -16.41 -11.26 1.49
CA LEU A 220 -17.89 -11.35 1.37
C LEU A 220 -18.31 -11.90 0.01
N GLY A 221 -17.55 -11.66 -1.04
CA GLY A 221 -17.76 -12.23 -2.37
C GLY A 221 -17.69 -13.76 -2.35
N ILE A 222 -16.68 -14.34 -1.70
CA ILE A 222 -16.57 -15.80 -1.50
C ILE A 222 -17.80 -16.31 -0.75
N TYR A 223 -18.19 -15.65 0.34
CA TYR A 223 -19.34 -16.09 1.13
C TYR A 223 -20.65 -16.04 0.33
N ARG A 224 -20.85 -14.98 -0.46
CA ARG A 224 -22.02 -14.87 -1.37
C ARG A 224 -22.05 -16.00 -2.40
N LYS A 225 -20.91 -16.27 -3.06
CA LYS A 225 -20.83 -17.32 -4.10
C LYS A 225 -21.07 -18.72 -3.56
N LEU A 226 -20.63 -18.99 -2.35
CA LEU A 226 -20.71 -20.32 -1.74
C LEU A 226 -21.84 -20.46 -0.72
N ASN A 227 -22.66 -19.43 -0.55
CA ASN A 227 -23.75 -19.35 0.44
C ASN A 227 -23.31 -19.71 1.86
N LEU A 228 -22.19 -19.09 2.30
CA LEU A 228 -21.61 -19.30 3.61
C LEU A 228 -22.08 -18.25 4.62
N ASP A 229 -22.34 -18.67 5.86
CA ASP A 229 -22.62 -17.75 6.94
C ASP A 229 -21.32 -17.19 7.52
N GLN A 230 -21.13 -15.88 7.41
CA GLN A 230 -19.95 -15.18 7.88
C GLN A 230 -19.64 -15.46 9.36
N LYS A 231 -20.66 -15.53 10.22
CA LYS A 231 -20.49 -15.70 11.67
C LYS A 231 -19.98 -17.08 12.07
N SER A 232 -20.18 -18.07 11.22
CA SER A 232 -19.73 -19.44 11.44
C SER A 232 -18.29 -19.68 11.00
N MET A 233 -17.70 -18.76 10.21
CA MET A 233 -16.37 -18.93 9.63
C MET A 233 -15.26 -18.67 10.66
N ARG A 234 -14.39 -19.68 10.86
CA ARG A 234 -13.21 -19.58 11.74
C ARG A 234 -12.10 -18.86 11.00
N LYS A 235 -11.61 -17.77 11.61
CA LYS A 235 -10.69 -16.85 10.95
C LYS A 235 -9.32 -16.82 11.59
N LEU A 236 -8.30 -16.97 10.75
CA LEU A 236 -6.92 -16.60 11.04
C LEU A 236 -6.64 -15.21 10.45
N GLN A 237 -6.01 -14.34 11.20
CA GLN A 237 -5.52 -13.05 10.73
C GLN A 237 -4.07 -12.84 11.15
N THR A 238 -3.21 -12.42 10.23
CA THR A 238 -1.91 -11.81 10.53
C THR A 238 -2.00 -10.29 10.37
N GLY A 239 -1.26 -9.53 11.17
CA GLY A 239 -1.49 -8.10 11.32
C GLY A 239 -2.55 -7.82 12.38
N GLY A 240 -2.15 -7.16 13.44
CA GLY A 240 -2.91 -7.02 14.68
C GLY A 240 -3.90 -5.87 14.69
N PRO A 241 -4.56 -5.71 15.84
CA PRO A 241 -5.52 -4.63 16.08
C PRO A 241 -4.86 -3.24 16.20
N ASP A 242 -3.54 -3.16 16.19
CA ASP A 242 -2.75 -1.92 16.16
C ASP A 242 -2.53 -1.36 14.76
N GLY A 243 -2.53 -2.22 13.74
CA GLY A 243 -2.32 -1.85 12.34
C GLY A 243 -3.58 -1.34 11.63
N ASP A 244 -3.41 -0.56 10.55
CA ASP A 244 -4.50 -0.01 9.73
C ASP A 244 -5.46 -1.12 9.25
N LEU A 245 -4.97 -2.02 8.42
CA LEU A 245 -5.81 -3.08 7.85
C LEU A 245 -6.30 -4.06 8.91
N GLY A 246 -5.43 -4.47 9.84
CA GLY A 246 -5.77 -5.45 10.87
C GLY A 246 -6.86 -4.99 11.82
N SER A 247 -6.81 -3.74 12.27
CA SER A 247 -7.83 -3.19 13.16
C SER A 247 -9.17 -2.98 12.43
N ASN A 248 -9.13 -2.40 11.22
CA ASN A 248 -10.34 -2.18 10.44
C ASN A 248 -11.00 -3.51 10.02
N GLU A 249 -10.21 -4.55 9.74
CA GLU A 249 -10.72 -5.91 9.48
C GLU A 249 -11.43 -6.48 10.72
N ILE A 250 -10.90 -6.27 11.91
CA ILE A 250 -11.57 -6.64 13.17
C ILE A 250 -12.86 -5.82 13.38
N LEU A 251 -12.84 -4.51 13.11
CA LEU A 251 -14.00 -3.64 13.30
C LEU A 251 -15.16 -4.00 12.36
N LEU A 252 -14.88 -4.35 11.12
CA LEU A 252 -15.88 -4.61 10.07
C LEU A 252 -16.24 -6.10 9.92
N GLY A 253 -15.31 -7.01 10.22
CA GLY A 253 -15.53 -8.45 10.12
C GLY A 253 -16.47 -8.97 11.22
N GLN A 254 -17.24 -10.02 10.92
CA GLN A 254 -18.14 -10.69 11.86
C GLN A 254 -17.82 -12.17 12.02
N GLU A 255 -16.73 -12.63 11.44
CA GLU A 255 -16.23 -13.99 11.55
C GLU A 255 -15.87 -14.34 13.00
N LYS A 256 -15.83 -15.62 13.29
CA LYS A 256 -15.29 -16.17 14.53
C LYS A 256 -13.76 -16.12 14.47
N TYR A 257 -13.16 -15.10 15.04
CA TYR A 257 -11.70 -15.00 15.11
C TYR A 257 -11.15 -16.07 16.03
N THR A 258 -10.36 -17.00 15.51
CA THR A 258 -9.70 -18.05 16.29
C THR A 258 -8.21 -17.79 16.47
N ALA A 259 -7.60 -17.02 15.60
CA ALA A 259 -6.20 -16.65 15.75
C ALA A 259 -5.88 -15.24 15.21
N ILE A 260 -5.06 -14.52 15.96
CA ILE A 260 -4.43 -13.26 15.52
C ILE A 260 -2.94 -13.35 15.80
N VAL A 261 -2.15 -12.97 14.79
CA VAL A 261 -0.68 -12.89 14.86
C VAL A 261 -0.25 -11.47 14.56
N ASP A 262 0.42 -10.82 15.50
CA ASP A 262 0.92 -9.46 15.31
C ASP A 262 2.39 -9.28 15.75
N GLY A 263 2.82 -8.03 15.88
CA GLY A 263 4.18 -7.70 16.30
C GLY A 263 4.54 -8.20 17.70
N ALA A 264 3.56 -8.32 18.59
CA ALA A 264 3.76 -8.76 19.98
C ALA A 264 3.77 -10.29 20.12
N GLY A 265 3.11 -11.04 19.21
CA GLY A 265 3.07 -12.50 19.36
C GLY A 265 1.89 -13.16 18.65
N VAL A 266 1.37 -14.18 19.30
CA VAL A 266 0.24 -15.01 18.88
C VAL A 266 -0.84 -15.02 19.93
N LEU A 267 -2.08 -14.82 19.52
CA LEU A 267 -3.29 -15.00 20.32
C LEU A 267 -4.17 -16.04 19.64
N PHE A 268 -4.50 -17.10 20.33
CA PHE A 268 -5.26 -18.23 19.77
C PHE A 268 -6.33 -18.72 20.75
N ASP A 269 -7.50 -19.03 20.20
CA ASP A 269 -8.57 -19.74 20.91
C ASP A 269 -9.45 -20.48 19.90
N SER A 270 -9.46 -21.81 19.94
CA SER A 270 -10.29 -22.63 19.06
C SER A 270 -11.80 -22.40 19.24
N GLU A 271 -12.22 -22.00 20.43
CA GLU A 271 -13.61 -21.64 20.72
C GLU A 271 -13.98 -20.23 20.26
N GLY A 272 -13.00 -19.46 19.79
CA GLY A 272 -13.12 -18.08 19.31
C GLY A 272 -12.74 -17.05 20.36
N LEU A 273 -12.01 -16.05 19.90
CA LEU A 273 -11.59 -14.90 20.70
C LEU A 273 -12.80 -14.01 21.05
N ASP A 274 -12.80 -13.44 22.26
CA ASP A 274 -13.88 -12.56 22.72
C ASP A 274 -14.01 -11.33 21.80
N ARG A 275 -15.19 -11.19 21.22
CA ARG A 275 -15.47 -10.16 20.21
C ARG A 275 -15.35 -8.74 20.76
N GLU A 276 -15.88 -8.51 21.98
CA GLU A 276 -15.86 -7.18 22.60
C GLU A 276 -14.44 -6.76 22.94
N GLU A 277 -13.62 -7.71 23.37
CA GLU A 277 -12.22 -7.46 23.67
C GLU A 277 -11.41 -7.15 22.40
N LEU A 278 -11.65 -7.87 21.30
CA LEU A 278 -11.03 -7.56 20.01
C LEU A 278 -11.43 -6.16 19.51
N LEU A 279 -12.71 -5.79 19.64
CA LEU A 279 -13.18 -4.45 19.28
C LEU A 279 -12.52 -3.37 20.16
N ARG A 280 -12.32 -3.65 21.45
CA ARG A 280 -11.61 -2.73 22.35
C ARG A 280 -10.18 -2.49 21.90
N LEU A 281 -9.43 -3.58 21.58
CA LEU A 281 -8.06 -3.49 21.09
C LEU A 281 -7.99 -2.71 19.77
N ALA A 282 -8.85 -3.05 18.81
CA ALA A 282 -8.89 -2.40 17.51
C ALA A 282 -9.22 -0.91 17.58
N LYS A 283 -10.18 -0.50 18.44
CA LYS A 283 -10.51 0.91 18.66
C LYS A 283 -9.39 1.68 19.33
N LYS A 284 -8.62 1.03 20.23
CA LYS A 284 -7.48 1.63 20.93
C LYS A 284 -6.18 1.57 20.12
N ARG A 285 -6.16 0.84 19.00
CA ARG A 285 -4.94 0.61 18.19
C ARG A 285 -3.79 0.05 19.03
N VAL A 286 -4.05 -1.01 19.76
CA VAL A 286 -3.06 -1.69 20.62
C VAL A 286 -2.93 -3.15 20.24
N MET A 287 -1.71 -3.69 20.38
CA MET A 287 -1.38 -5.08 20.03
C MET A 287 -2.03 -6.09 20.98
N ILE A 288 -2.00 -7.37 20.58
CA ILE A 288 -2.58 -8.50 21.34
C ILE A 288 -1.96 -8.72 22.71
N ASN A 289 -0.78 -8.17 23.01
CA ASN A 289 -0.22 -8.22 24.36
C ASN A 289 -1.12 -7.52 25.40
N GLN A 290 -2.02 -6.63 24.94
CA GLN A 290 -3.02 -5.94 25.77
C GLN A 290 -4.36 -6.69 25.86
N TYR A 291 -4.47 -7.87 25.27
CA TYR A 291 -5.68 -8.70 25.37
C TYR A 291 -5.87 -9.24 26.80
N ASP A 292 -7.09 -9.18 27.31
CA ASP A 292 -7.44 -9.74 28.61
C ASP A 292 -7.51 -11.27 28.51
N VAL A 293 -6.45 -11.94 28.95
CA VAL A 293 -6.32 -13.40 28.87
C VAL A 293 -7.36 -14.16 29.69
N SER A 294 -8.02 -13.50 30.67
CA SER A 294 -9.11 -14.13 31.43
C SER A 294 -10.34 -14.45 30.58
N LYS A 295 -10.43 -13.87 29.37
CA LYS A 295 -11.49 -14.09 28.38
C LYS A 295 -11.20 -15.25 27.42
N LEU A 296 -10.04 -15.90 27.53
CA LEU A 296 -9.73 -17.09 26.77
C LEU A 296 -10.42 -18.32 27.35
N SER A 297 -10.79 -19.25 26.46
CA SER A 297 -11.23 -20.59 26.86
C SER A 297 -10.09 -21.37 27.51
N PRO A 298 -10.36 -22.51 28.16
CA PRO A 298 -9.29 -23.36 28.73
C PRO A 298 -8.26 -23.85 27.71
N GLN A 299 -8.60 -23.86 26.41
CA GLN A 299 -7.71 -24.23 25.33
C GLN A 299 -7.06 -23.02 24.64
N GLY A 300 -7.51 -21.80 24.98
CA GLY A 300 -6.96 -20.57 24.45
C GLY A 300 -5.61 -20.21 25.09
N TYR A 301 -4.76 -19.54 24.33
CA TYR A 301 -3.47 -19.06 24.82
C TYR A 301 -2.99 -17.79 24.11
N ARG A 302 -2.11 -17.09 24.78
CA ARG A 302 -1.30 -16.01 24.20
C ARG A 302 0.17 -16.35 24.40
N VAL A 303 0.97 -16.26 23.33
CA VAL A 303 2.45 -16.41 23.38
C VAL A 303 3.06 -15.13 22.82
N LEU A 304 3.85 -14.44 23.64
CA LEU A 304 4.55 -13.22 23.25
C LEU A 304 5.94 -13.52 22.66
N VAL A 305 6.45 -12.62 21.83
CA VAL A 305 7.72 -12.82 21.10
C VAL A 305 8.94 -12.94 22.03
N GLU A 306 8.89 -12.31 23.20
CA GLU A 306 9.95 -12.35 24.22
C GLU A 306 9.88 -13.59 25.12
N GLU A 307 8.79 -14.37 25.09
CA GLU A 307 8.60 -15.54 25.92
C GLU A 307 9.31 -16.78 25.36
N ASN A 308 9.86 -17.59 26.23
CA ASN A 308 10.54 -18.84 25.89
C ASN A 308 10.11 -19.97 26.82
N ASN A 309 10.12 -21.20 26.31
CA ASN A 309 9.78 -22.41 27.05
C ASN A 309 8.38 -22.38 27.69
N ILE A 310 7.42 -21.84 26.93
CA ILE A 310 6.00 -21.78 27.33
C ILE A 310 5.32 -23.11 27.00
N THR A 311 4.63 -23.69 27.96
CA THR A 311 3.79 -24.89 27.76
C THR A 311 2.38 -24.46 27.40
N LEU A 312 1.90 -24.84 26.21
CA LEU A 312 0.54 -24.59 25.76
C LEU A 312 -0.46 -25.51 26.48
N PRO A 313 -1.77 -25.21 26.47
CA PRO A 313 -2.80 -26.09 27.02
C PRO A 313 -2.80 -27.52 26.42
N SER A 314 -2.34 -27.67 25.18
CA SER A 314 -2.15 -28.97 24.52
C SER A 314 -1.00 -29.81 25.08
N GLY A 315 -0.14 -29.24 25.94
CA GLY A 315 1.11 -29.86 26.40
C GLY A 315 2.32 -29.61 25.50
N GLU A 316 2.13 -28.95 24.34
CA GLU A 316 3.24 -28.52 23.46
C GLU A 316 4.10 -27.46 24.14
N VAL A 317 5.43 -27.58 24.02
CA VAL A 317 6.37 -26.59 24.54
C VAL A 317 6.84 -25.68 23.41
N VAL A 318 6.56 -24.38 23.54
CA VAL A 318 7.07 -23.33 22.66
C VAL A 318 8.43 -22.86 23.16
N ASN A 319 9.51 -23.32 22.54
CA ASN A 319 10.86 -23.01 22.98
C ASN A 319 11.24 -21.54 22.74
N ASN A 320 10.68 -20.88 21.72
CA ASN A 320 10.99 -19.49 21.37
C ASN A 320 9.74 -18.80 20.80
N GLY A 321 9.26 -17.78 21.48
CA GLY A 321 8.04 -17.05 21.09
C GLY A 321 8.17 -16.33 19.75
N MET A 322 9.33 -15.75 19.44
CA MET A 322 9.58 -15.11 18.15
C MET A 322 9.49 -16.11 16.99
N ALA A 323 10.14 -17.28 17.12
CA ALA A 323 10.08 -18.33 16.10
C ALA A 323 8.65 -18.88 15.95
N PHE A 324 7.93 -19.04 17.06
CA PHE A 324 6.53 -19.48 17.08
C PHE A 324 5.62 -18.49 16.35
N ARG A 325 5.74 -17.20 16.68
CA ARG A 325 5.02 -16.11 16.00
C ARG A 325 5.29 -16.08 14.50
N ASN A 326 6.56 -16.22 14.09
CA ASN A 326 6.96 -16.14 12.68
C ASN A 326 6.44 -17.31 11.83
N THR A 327 6.08 -18.44 12.44
CA THR A 327 5.64 -19.65 11.75
C THR A 327 4.21 -20.07 12.08
N PHE A 328 3.52 -19.35 12.94
CA PHE A 328 2.19 -19.74 13.43
C PHE A 328 1.15 -19.92 12.31
N HIS A 329 1.15 -19.04 11.32
CA HIS A 329 0.25 -19.11 10.16
C HIS A 329 0.46 -20.34 9.26
N LEU A 330 1.52 -21.12 9.51
CA LEU A 330 1.80 -22.39 8.82
C LEU A 330 1.33 -23.63 9.61
N ARG A 331 0.70 -23.44 10.79
CA ARG A 331 0.22 -24.55 11.62
C ARG A 331 -1.05 -25.16 11.06
N GLN A 332 -1.20 -26.44 11.29
CA GLN A 332 -2.36 -27.23 10.86
C GLN A 332 -3.51 -27.09 11.88
N GLU A 333 -3.96 -25.86 12.10
CA GLU A 333 -5.15 -25.57 12.88
C GLU A 333 -6.39 -25.49 11.98
N ALA A 334 -7.56 -25.59 12.57
CA ALA A 334 -8.81 -25.58 11.81
C ALA A 334 -9.29 -24.16 11.53
N TYR A 335 -8.86 -23.60 10.40
CA TYR A 335 -9.33 -22.32 9.89
C TYR A 335 -10.18 -22.52 8.63
N ASP A 336 -11.20 -21.68 8.46
CA ASP A 336 -12.00 -21.63 7.23
C ASP A 336 -11.52 -20.49 6.32
N VAL A 337 -11.13 -19.36 6.88
CA VAL A 337 -10.64 -18.21 6.14
C VAL A 337 -9.37 -17.63 6.75
N PHE A 338 -8.42 -17.28 5.91
CA PHE A 338 -7.21 -16.57 6.28
C PHE A 338 -7.14 -15.23 5.56
N VAL A 339 -6.99 -14.15 6.32
CA VAL A 339 -6.80 -12.80 5.79
C VAL A 339 -5.48 -12.24 6.35
N PRO A 340 -4.38 -12.34 5.59
CA PRO A 340 -3.15 -11.66 5.95
C PRO A 340 -3.35 -10.15 5.85
N CYS A 341 -3.40 -9.45 6.99
CA CYS A 341 -3.52 -7.99 7.06
C CYS A 341 -2.16 -7.31 7.31
N GLY A 342 -1.16 -8.08 7.69
CA GLY A 342 0.22 -7.65 7.93
C GLY A 342 1.14 -8.85 8.00
N GLY A 343 2.42 -8.58 7.92
CA GLY A 343 3.48 -9.59 7.94
C GLY A 343 4.59 -9.23 6.94
N ARG A 344 5.66 -10.00 6.98
CA ARG A 344 6.77 -9.79 6.03
C ARG A 344 6.41 -10.34 4.65
N PRO A 345 6.93 -9.73 3.58
CA PRO A 345 6.87 -10.34 2.25
C PRO A 345 7.36 -11.80 2.27
N GLU A 346 6.77 -12.61 1.41
CA GLU A 346 7.14 -14.02 1.20
C GLU A 346 7.05 -14.91 2.45
N SER A 347 6.20 -14.54 3.41
CA SER A 347 5.95 -15.36 4.61
C SER A 347 5.43 -16.76 4.27
N ILE A 348 4.73 -16.90 3.14
CA ILE A 348 4.39 -18.19 2.54
C ILE A 348 5.07 -18.28 1.17
N ASN A 349 5.98 -19.23 1.02
CA ASN A 349 6.79 -19.47 -0.17
C ASN A 349 6.89 -20.98 -0.48
N LEU A 350 7.64 -21.35 -1.52
CA LEU A 350 7.80 -22.74 -1.93
C LEU A 350 8.34 -23.67 -0.83
N ASN A 351 9.14 -23.14 0.10
CA ASN A 351 9.69 -23.95 1.19
C ASN A 351 8.68 -24.19 2.32
N SER A 352 7.70 -23.31 2.47
CA SER A 352 6.75 -23.34 3.60
C SER A 352 5.35 -23.80 3.19
N VAL A 353 4.91 -23.60 1.95
CA VAL A 353 3.55 -23.82 1.48
C VAL A 353 3.07 -25.27 1.65
N ASN A 354 3.97 -26.25 1.58
CA ASN A 354 3.62 -27.66 1.76
C ASN A 354 3.07 -27.98 3.15
N LYS A 355 3.35 -27.15 4.17
CA LYS A 355 2.76 -27.28 5.51
C LYS A 355 1.26 -26.98 5.52
N LEU A 356 0.78 -26.21 4.54
CA LEU A 356 -0.63 -25.87 4.37
C LEU A 356 -1.38 -26.81 3.42
N ILE A 357 -0.74 -27.91 2.98
CA ILE A 357 -1.33 -28.88 2.07
C ILE A 357 -1.19 -30.27 2.72
N VAL A 358 -2.33 -30.90 3.03
CA VAL A 358 -2.41 -32.24 3.61
C VAL A 358 -3.22 -33.14 2.68
N ASP A 359 -2.69 -34.31 2.36
CA ASP A 359 -3.32 -35.27 1.42
C ASP A 359 -3.75 -34.62 0.09
N GLY A 360 -2.93 -33.68 -0.41
CA GLY A 360 -3.17 -32.96 -1.66
C GLY A 360 -4.24 -31.88 -1.59
N LYS A 361 -4.77 -31.56 -0.41
CA LYS A 361 -5.79 -30.54 -0.18
C LYS A 361 -5.24 -29.42 0.69
N ALA A 362 -5.58 -28.19 0.34
CA ALA A 362 -5.29 -27.03 1.19
C ALA A 362 -6.07 -27.12 2.50
N ILE A 363 -5.39 -26.93 3.63
CA ILE A 363 -6.04 -26.97 4.96
C ILE A 363 -6.85 -25.70 5.26
N ILE A 364 -6.54 -24.60 4.59
CA ILE A 364 -7.30 -23.35 4.66
C ILE A 364 -8.02 -23.18 3.31
N PRO A 365 -9.35 -23.34 3.26
CA PRO A 365 -10.07 -23.31 1.99
C PRO A 365 -10.16 -21.93 1.35
N TYR A 366 -10.12 -20.84 2.13
CA TYR A 366 -10.28 -19.48 1.61
C TYR A 366 -9.17 -18.55 2.10
N ILE A 367 -8.51 -17.89 1.16
CA ILE A 367 -7.45 -16.89 1.46
C ILE A 367 -7.73 -15.62 0.67
N VAL A 368 -7.75 -14.49 1.36
CA VAL A 368 -7.82 -13.15 0.74
C VAL A 368 -6.65 -12.32 1.24
N GLU A 369 -5.73 -12.02 0.34
CA GLU A 369 -4.45 -11.37 0.67
C GLU A 369 -4.62 -9.85 0.82
N GLY A 370 -4.64 -9.36 2.05
CA GLY A 370 -4.64 -7.93 2.34
C GLY A 370 -3.23 -7.33 2.35
N ALA A 371 -2.27 -8.03 2.95
CA ALA A 371 -0.86 -7.60 2.97
C ALA A 371 -0.18 -7.83 1.61
N ASN A 372 0.63 -6.87 1.17
CA ASN A 372 1.37 -6.99 -0.09
C ASN A 372 2.43 -8.09 0.00
N LEU A 373 2.55 -8.90 -1.06
CA LEU A 373 3.59 -9.91 -1.27
C LEU A 373 3.68 -10.97 -0.16
N PHE A 374 2.64 -11.17 0.63
CA PHE A 374 2.66 -12.12 1.76
C PHE A 374 2.90 -13.55 1.30
N ILE A 375 2.29 -13.94 0.16
CA ILE A 375 2.40 -15.26 -0.46
C ILE A 375 3.10 -15.11 -1.81
N THR A 376 4.15 -15.90 -2.09
CA THR A 376 4.80 -15.89 -3.41
C THR A 376 3.86 -16.44 -4.48
N GLN A 377 4.04 -16.04 -5.74
CA GLN A 377 3.16 -16.49 -6.84
C GLN A 377 3.18 -18.01 -7.00
N ASP A 378 4.34 -18.64 -6.88
CA ASP A 378 4.44 -20.11 -6.98
C ASP A 378 3.73 -20.83 -5.83
N ALA A 379 3.76 -20.26 -4.62
CA ALA A 379 3.02 -20.77 -3.48
C ALA A 379 1.50 -20.61 -3.67
N LYS A 380 1.04 -19.48 -4.23
CA LYS A 380 -0.37 -19.27 -4.61
C LYS A 380 -0.85 -20.37 -5.55
N LEU A 381 -0.10 -20.63 -6.62
CA LEU A 381 -0.43 -21.66 -7.60
C LEU A 381 -0.53 -23.07 -6.96
N ARG A 382 0.34 -23.39 -6.01
CA ARG A 382 0.26 -24.67 -5.26
C ARG A 382 -0.98 -24.75 -4.39
N LEU A 383 -1.34 -23.68 -3.69
CA LEU A 383 -2.55 -23.62 -2.87
C LEU A 383 -3.82 -23.73 -3.72
N GLU A 384 -3.89 -22.99 -4.82
CA GLU A 384 -5.04 -23.07 -5.74
C GLU A 384 -5.16 -24.45 -6.38
N LYS A 385 -4.05 -25.09 -6.76
CA LYS A 385 -4.03 -26.48 -7.24
C LYS A 385 -4.52 -27.47 -6.18
N ALA A 386 -4.27 -27.17 -4.91
CA ALA A 386 -4.75 -27.96 -3.78
C ALA A 386 -6.20 -27.62 -3.37
N GLY A 387 -6.92 -26.82 -4.16
CA GLY A 387 -8.34 -26.50 -3.97
C GLY A 387 -8.62 -25.25 -3.12
N CYS A 388 -7.60 -24.48 -2.76
CA CYS A 388 -7.79 -23.20 -2.08
C CYS A 388 -8.40 -22.15 -3.03
N ILE A 389 -9.43 -21.46 -2.59
CA ILE A 389 -9.94 -20.26 -3.26
C ILE A 389 -9.12 -19.07 -2.74
N LEU A 390 -8.28 -18.52 -3.60
CA LEU A 390 -7.32 -17.49 -3.23
C LEU A 390 -7.47 -16.25 -4.11
N PHE A 391 -7.58 -15.08 -3.46
CA PHE A 391 -7.48 -13.78 -4.13
C PHE A 391 -6.21 -13.07 -3.65
N LYS A 392 -5.41 -12.63 -4.62
CA LYS A 392 -4.11 -12.01 -4.33
C LYS A 392 -4.22 -10.53 -3.95
N ASP A 393 -3.16 -10.03 -3.33
CA ASP A 393 -2.97 -8.67 -2.85
C ASP A 393 -3.29 -7.58 -3.87
N ALA A 394 -2.74 -7.68 -5.08
CA ALA A 394 -2.90 -6.67 -6.13
C ALA A 394 -4.37 -6.43 -6.54
N SER A 395 -5.25 -7.43 -6.36
CA SER A 395 -6.69 -7.28 -6.55
C SER A 395 -7.39 -6.88 -5.25
N ALA A 396 -7.16 -7.62 -4.16
CA ALA A 396 -7.96 -7.49 -2.95
C ALA A 396 -7.73 -6.17 -2.19
N ASN A 397 -6.50 -5.62 -2.18
CA ASN A 397 -6.16 -4.45 -1.36
C ASN A 397 -6.13 -3.11 -2.12
N LYS A 398 -6.83 -2.98 -3.24
CA LYS A 398 -6.87 -1.76 -4.06
C LYS A 398 -7.57 -0.56 -3.41
N GLY A 399 -8.32 -0.75 -2.35
CA GLY A 399 -9.12 0.32 -1.74
C GLY A 399 -8.32 1.56 -1.37
N GLY A 400 -7.12 1.40 -0.82
CA GLY A 400 -6.22 2.53 -0.54
C GLY A 400 -5.78 3.26 -1.82
N VAL A 401 -5.54 2.53 -2.91
CA VAL A 401 -5.16 3.12 -4.21
C VAL A 401 -6.33 3.89 -4.82
N THR A 402 -7.54 3.32 -4.84
CA THR A 402 -8.75 4.00 -5.30
C THR A 402 -9.03 5.27 -4.49
N SER A 403 -8.95 5.20 -3.15
CA SER A 403 -9.09 6.37 -2.29
C SER A 403 -8.10 7.47 -2.65
N SER A 404 -6.83 7.12 -2.80
CA SER A 404 -5.79 8.07 -3.17
C SER A 404 -6.00 8.68 -4.57
N SER A 405 -6.44 7.88 -5.55
CA SER A 405 -6.77 8.38 -6.91
C SER A 405 -7.86 9.44 -6.86
N LEU A 406 -8.92 9.17 -6.11
CA LEU A 406 -10.04 10.09 -5.97
C LEU A 406 -9.70 11.32 -5.11
N GLU A 407 -8.80 11.19 -4.13
CA GLU A 407 -8.23 12.34 -3.40
C GLU A 407 -7.41 13.27 -4.33
N VAL A 408 -6.54 12.69 -5.18
CA VAL A 408 -5.79 13.45 -6.20
C VAL A 408 -6.76 14.14 -7.16
N LEU A 409 -7.75 13.42 -7.66
CA LEU A 409 -8.74 13.96 -8.59
C LEU A 409 -9.48 15.17 -7.99
N ALA A 410 -9.93 15.07 -6.74
CA ALA A 410 -10.54 16.21 -6.05
C ALA A 410 -9.56 17.37 -5.89
N SER A 411 -8.31 17.11 -5.50
CA SER A 411 -7.32 18.16 -5.31
C SER A 411 -6.92 18.87 -6.61
N LEU A 412 -6.97 18.20 -7.75
CA LEU A 412 -6.73 18.81 -9.06
C LEU A 412 -7.96 19.56 -9.59
N SER A 413 -9.16 19.03 -9.34
CA SER A 413 -10.43 19.59 -9.85
C SER A 413 -10.79 20.93 -9.23
N PHE A 414 -10.55 21.12 -7.93
CA PHE A 414 -10.75 22.42 -7.26
C PHE A 414 -9.58 23.37 -7.50
N ASP A 415 -9.85 24.66 -7.57
CA ASP A 415 -8.82 25.68 -7.33
C ASP A 415 -8.41 25.69 -5.84
N ASN A 416 -7.42 26.51 -5.47
CA ASN A 416 -6.91 26.51 -4.09
C ASN A 416 -7.97 26.95 -3.06
N ALA A 417 -8.77 27.97 -3.39
CA ALA A 417 -9.80 28.49 -2.48
C ALA A 417 -10.95 27.48 -2.31
N GLY A 418 -11.45 26.95 -3.42
CA GLY A 418 -12.51 25.94 -3.40
C GLY A 418 -12.07 24.63 -2.72
N PHE A 419 -10.81 24.23 -2.88
CA PHE A 419 -10.27 23.06 -2.17
C PHE A 419 -10.25 23.27 -0.65
N ILE A 420 -9.75 24.41 -0.20
CA ILE A 420 -9.70 24.73 1.23
C ILE A 420 -11.11 24.79 1.81
N GLU A 421 -12.04 25.47 1.12
CA GLU A 421 -13.42 25.61 1.59
C GLU A 421 -14.18 24.29 1.68
N ASN A 422 -14.03 23.38 0.69
CA ASN A 422 -14.86 22.20 0.54
C ASN A 422 -14.20 20.88 1.01
N MET A 423 -12.86 20.80 0.98
CA MET A 423 -12.14 19.58 1.32
C MET A 423 -11.41 19.66 2.66
N CYS A 424 -11.02 20.84 3.13
CA CYS A 424 -10.24 20.97 4.36
C CYS A 424 -11.15 21.17 5.57
N VAL A 425 -10.84 20.48 6.68
CA VAL A 425 -11.44 20.80 7.98
C VAL A 425 -11.01 22.20 8.39
N HIS A 426 -11.97 23.04 8.75
CA HIS A 426 -11.73 24.44 9.10
C HIS A 426 -11.01 24.58 10.46
N GLU A 427 -10.47 25.76 10.73
CA GLU A 427 -9.73 26.05 11.97
C GLU A 427 -10.57 25.86 13.23
N ASP A 428 -11.88 26.09 13.16
CA ASP A 428 -12.84 25.85 14.24
C ASP A 428 -13.19 24.36 14.44
N GLY A 429 -12.58 23.45 13.66
CA GLY A 429 -12.84 22.02 13.69
C GLY A 429 -14.06 21.58 12.89
N THR A 430 -14.76 22.49 12.20
CA THR A 430 -15.91 22.16 11.36
C THR A 430 -15.46 21.38 10.12
N THR A 431 -16.09 20.24 9.89
CA THR A 431 -15.86 19.42 8.69
C THR A 431 -16.87 19.80 7.61
N PRO A 432 -16.41 20.19 6.40
CA PRO A 432 -17.32 20.56 5.30
C PRO A 432 -18.27 19.41 4.92
N GLU A 433 -19.51 19.73 4.63
CA GLU A 433 -20.52 18.74 4.21
C GLU A 433 -20.12 18.05 2.90
N PHE A 434 -19.50 18.78 1.97
CA PHE A 434 -18.96 18.20 0.74
C PHE A 434 -17.93 17.11 1.06
N TYR A 435 -16.96 17.38 1.95
CA TYR A 435 -15.96 16.39 2.35
C TYR A 435 -16.59 15.12 2.90
N LYS A 436 -17.56 15.24 3.82
CA LYS A 436 -18.26 14.07 4.40
C LYS A 436 -18.98 13.24 3.34
N ALA A 437 -19.67 13.91 2.42
CA ALA A 437 -20.36 13.25 1.31
C ALA A 437 -19.37 12.59 0.34
N TYR A 438 -18.28 13.28 0.02
CA TYR A 438 -17.25 12.79 -0.89
C TYR A 438 -16.53 11.54 -0.35
N VAL A 439 -16.18 11.52 0.94
CA VAL A 439 -15.60 10.34 1.59
C VAL A 439 -16.53 9.13 1.46
N LYS A 440 -17.84 9.30 1.66
CA LYS A 440 -18.82 8.23 1.48
C LYS A 440 -18.90 7.77 0.03
N GLN A 441 -18.86 8.68 -0.93
CA GLN A 441 -18.82 8.33 -2.35
C GLN A 441 -17.56 7.52 -2.69
N VAL A 442 -16.38 7.92 -2.16
CA VAL A 442 -15.13 7.18 -2.32
C VAL A 442 -15.24 5.77 -1.75
N GLN A 443 -15.77 5.61 -0.54
CA GLN A 443 -16.00 4.29 0.07
C GLN A 443 -16.91 3.41 -0.80
N GLN A 444 -17.96 3.97 -1.35
CA GLN A 444 -18.89 3.26 -2.22
C GLN A 444 -18.25 2.84 -3.55
N THR A 445 -17.43 3.72 -4.13
CA THR A 445 -16.65 3.42 -5.33
C THR A 445 -15.68 2.25 -5.09
N ILE A 446 -14.99 2.25 -3.95
CA ILE A 446 -14.11 1.15 -3.55
C ILE A 446 -14.87 -0.19 -3.51
N CYS A 447 -16.00 -0.24 -2.81
CA CYS A 447 -16.80 -1.46 -2.71
C CYS A 447 -17.32 -1.92 -4.07
N ASN A 448 -17.78 -1.00 -4.91
CA ASN A 448 -18.29 -1.32 -6.25
C ASN A 448 -17.17 -1.86 -7.16
N ASN A 449 -16.02 -1.19 -7.21
CA ASN A 449 -14.89 -1.62 -8.03
C ASN A 449 -14.37 -3.00 -7.60
N ALA A 450 -14.22 -3.21 -6.28
CA ALA A 450 -13.80 -4.50 -5.74
C ALA A 450 -14.78 -5.62 -6.09
N ARG A 451 -16.08 -5.35 -6.02
CA ARG A 451 -17.14 -6.30 -6.39
C ARG A 451 -17.09 -6.66 -7.87
N LEU A 452 -16.98 -5.65 -8.74
CA LEU A 452 -16.92 -5.88 -10.19
C LEU A 452 -15.70 -6.70 -10.59
N GLU A 453 -14.55 -6.41 -10.00
CA GLU A 453 -13.33 -7.17 -10.27
C GLU A 453 -13.41 -8.60 -9.71
N PHE A 454 -13.92 -8.77 -8.49
CA PHE A 454 -14.19 -10.08 -7.91
C PHE A 454 -15.07 -10.94 -8.84
N GLU A 455 -16.19 -10.38 -9.31
CA GLU A 455 -17.13 -11.09 -10.19
C GLU A 455 -16.50 -11.45 -11.54
N ALA A 456 -15.67 -10.57 -12.11
CA ALA A 456 -14.96 -10.82 -13.36
C ALA A 456 -13.96 -11.98 -13.19
N ILE A 457 -13.12 -11.94 -12.16
CA ILE A 457 -12.13 -13.00 -11.87
C ILE A 457 -12.83 -14.32 -11.55
N TRP A 458 -13.89 -14.29 -10.74
CA TRP A 458 -14.64 -15.48 -10.37
C TRP A 458 -15.23 -16.17 -11.60
N ARG A 459 -16.00 -15.44 -12.40
CA ARG A 459 -16.65 -15.93 -13.61
C ARG A 459 -15.64 -16.51 -14.61
N GLU A 460 -14.54 -15.82 -14.84
CA GLU A 460 -13.51 -16.28 -15.77
C GLU A 460 -12.81 -17.54 -15.25
N SER A 461 -12.56 -17.64 -13.95
CA SER A 461 -11.99 -18.83 -13.32
C SER A 461 -12.92 -20.05 -13.43
N GLU A 462 -14.22 -19.86 -13.25
CA GLU A 462 -15.22 -20.94 -13.44
C GLU A 462 -15.29 -21.40 -14.90
N ALA A 463 -15.23 -20.46 -15.85
CA ALA A 463 -15.33 -20.77 -17.28
C ALA A 463 -14.07 -21.46 -17.84
N THR A 464 -12.88 -21.11 -17.34
CA THR A 464 -11.60 -21.52 -17.95
C THR A 464 -10.79 -22.49 -17.10
N GLY A 465 -11.08 -22.61 -15.80
CA GLY A 465 -10.26 -23.35 -14.85
C GLY A 465 -8.92 -22.68 -14.51
N ILE A 466 -8.68 -21.44 -14.99
CA ILE A 466 -7.44 -20.71 -14.71
C ILE A 466 -7.45 -20.23 -13.25
N PRO A 467 -6.31 -20.38 -12.52
CA PRO A 467 -6.19 -19.89 -11.15
C PRO A 467 -6.52 -18.39 -11.03
N LYS A 468 -7.22 -18.02 -9.96
CA LYS A 468 -7.65 -16.63 -9.71
C LYS A 468 -6.48 -15.68 -9.56
N SER A 469 -5.35 -16.15 -8.98
CA SER A 469 -4.12 -15.36 -8.88
C SER A 469 -3.51 -15.02 -10.24
N VAL A 470 -3.63 -15.90 -11.23
CA VAL A 470 -3.20 -15.68 -12.62
C VAL A 470 -4.17 -14.73 -13.33
N LEU A 471 -5.46 -14.91 -13.12
CA LEU A 471 -6.49 -14.07 -13.73
C LEU A 471 -6.41 -12.62 -13.22
N SER A 472 -6.05 -12.41 -11.97
CA SER A 472 -5.77 -11.08 -11.42
C SER A 472 -4.69 -10.36 -12.25
N ASP A 473 -3.57 -11.02 -12.54
CA ASP A 473 -2.49 -10.45 -13.35
C ASP A 473 -2.91 -10.24 -14.81
N ARG A 474 -3.64 -11.21 -15.39
CA ARG A 474 -4.15 -11.10 -16.77
C ARG A 474 -5.12 -9.94 -16.94
N LEU A 475 -6.04 -9.76 -16.01
CA LEU A 475 -6.99 -8.65 -16.00
C LEU A 475 -6.25 -7.31 -15.91
N SER A 476 -5.29 -7.20 -14.99
CA SER A 476 -4.47 -6.01 -14.85
C SER A 476 -3.70 -5.69 -16.14
N THR A 477 -3.09 -6.69 -16.75
CA THR A 477 -2.36 -6.53 -18.03
C THR A 477 -3.31 -6.12 -19.15
N ALA A 478 -4.49 -6.74 -19.26
CA ALA A 478 -5.48 -6.40 -20.28
C ALA A 478 -5.96 -4.95 -20.18
N ILE A 479 -6.21 -4.46 -18.95
CA ILE A 479 -6.60 -3.07 -18.73
C ILE A 479 -5.47 -2.11 -19.10
N THR A 480 -4.22 -2.42 -18.72
CA THR A 480 -3.05 -1.59 -19.05
C THR A 480 -2.82 -1.54 -20.56
N ASN A 481 -2.92 -2.68 -21.26
CA ASN A 481 -2.75 -2.73 -22.72
C ASN A 481 -3.87 -1.96 -23.42
N LEU A 482 -5.12 -2.09 -22.96
CA LEU A 482 -6.24 -1.33 -23.50
C LEU A 482 -6.05 0.18 -23.33
N ASP A 483 -5.58 0.61 -22.15
CA ASP A 483 -5.25 2.03 -21.90
C ASP A 483 -4.17 2.53 -22.88
N GLU A 484 -3.10 1.76 -23.09
CA GLU A 484 -2.04 2.10 -24.03
C GLU A 484 -2.53 2.12 -25.49
N GLU A 485 -3.36 1.16 -25.89
CA GLU A 485 -3.96 1.11 -27.22
C GLU A 485 -4.87 2.33 -27.47
N LEU A 486 -5.72 2.68 -26.49
CA LEU A 486 -6.62 3.84 -26.58
C LEU A 486 -5.85 5.16 -26.70
N GLN A 487 -4.72 5.32 -25.98
CA GLN A 487 -3.86 6.51 -26.09
C GLN A 487 -3.25 6.69 -27.47
N ASN A 488 -3.10 5.62 -28.25
CA ASN A 488 -2.58 5.64 -29.61
C ASN A 488 -3.66 5.79 -30.70
N THR A 489 -4.91 6.03 -30.30
CA THR A 489 -6.04 6.24 -31.23
C THR A 489 -6.46 7.70 -31.28
N GLU A 490 -7.20 8.08 -32.36
CA GLU A 490 -7.83 9.39 -32.49
C GLU A 490 -9.15 9.51 -31.68
N LEU A 491 -9.54 8.47 -30.92
CA LEU A 491 -10.79 8.49 -30.13
C LEU A 491 -10.81 9.63 -29.12
N TRP A 492 -9.64 9.95 -28.56
CA TRP A 492 -9.51 11.04 -27.57
C TRP A 492 -9.72 12.43 -28.21
N ASP A 493 -9.51 12.58 -29.50
CA ASP A 493 -9.73 13.82 -30.25
C ASP A 493 -11.23 14.07 -30.48
N ASN A 494 -12.06 13.04 -30.39
CA ASN A 494 -13.51 13.17 -30.45
C ASN A 494 -14.04 13.79 -29.14
N VAL A 495 -14.27 15.09 -29.17
CA VAL A 495 -14.67 15.89 -27.99
C VAL A 495 -15.97 15.39 -27.36
N GLU A 496 -16.98 15.00 -28.16
CA GLU A 496 -18.26 14.52 -27.66
C GLU A 496 -18.12 13.18 -26.92
N LEU A 497 -17.39 12.23 -27.53
CA LEU A 497 -17.12 10.94 -26.93
C LEU A 497 -16.31 11.09 -25.63
N ARG A 498 -15.24 11.89 -25.67
CA ARG A 498 -14.41 12.17 -24.48
C ARG A 498 -15.25 12.75 -23.34
N ARG A 499 -16.10 13.74 -23.63
CA ARG A 499 -16.99 14.36 -22.63
C ARG A 499 -17.98 13.36 -22.04
N SER A 500 -18.56 12.51 -22.89
CA SER A 500 -19.49 11.47 -22.43
C SER A 500 -18.80 10.48 -21.49
N VAL A 501 -17.65 9.97 -21.86
CA VAL A 501 -16.87 9.03 -21.04
C VAL A 501 -16.44 9.66 -19.70
N LEU A 502 -15.93 10.89 -19.73
CA LEU A 502 -15.51 11.59 -18.51
C LEU A 502 -16.68 11.88 -17.59
N LYS A 503 -17.85 12.21 -18.12
CA LYS A 503 -19.07 12.42 -17.33
C LYS A 503 -19.49 11.16 -16.58
N ASP A 504 -19.32 9.99 -17.18
CA ASP A 504 -19.67 8.71 -16.55
C ASP A 504 -18.58 8.21 -15.58
N ALA A 505 -17.30 8.54 -15.86
CA ALA A 505 -16.15 8.09 -15.07
C ALA A 505 -15.87 8.96 -13.83
N LEU A 506 -16.17 10.26 -13.90
CA LEU A 506 -15.87 11.20 -12.81
C LEU A 506 -16.89 11.07 -11.65
N PRO A 507 -16.44 11.27 -10.39
CA PRO A 507 -17.35 11.29 -9.25
C PRO A 507 -18.47 12.32 -9.39
N GLY A 508 -19.71 11.88 -9.22
CA GLY A 508 -20.90 12.72 -9.41
C GLY A 508 -20.87 13.98 -8.55
N LEU A 509 -20.41 13.91 -7.31
CA LEU A 509 -20.28 15.06 -6.43
C LEU A 509 -19.30 16.13 -6.95
N LEU A 510 -18.20 15.73 -7.60
CA LEU A 510 -17.31 16.68 -8.25
C LEU A 510 -17.95 17.34 -9.45
N LEU A 511 -18.69 16.56 -10.28
CA LEU A 511 -19.44 17.08 -11.42
C LEU A 511 -20.50 18.07 -10.99
N GLU A 512 -21.26 17.78 -9.93
CA GLU A 512 -22.28 18.67 -9.38
C GLU A 512 -21.69 19.96 -8.80
N LYS A 513 -20.55 19.87 -8.11
CA LYS A 513 -19.94 21.01 -7.40
C LYS A 513 -19.13 21.91 -8.31
N ILE A 514 -18.40 21.36 -9.28
CA ILE A 514 -17.41 22.09 -10.10
C ILE A 514 -17.88 22.22 -11.55
N GLY A 515 -18.51 21.17 -12.07
CA GLY A 515 -18.89 21.08 -13.48
C GLY A 515 -17.80 20.44 -14.35
N LEU A 516 -18.26 19.72 -15.37
CA LEU A 516 -17.36 18.93 -16.26
C LEU A 516 -16.31 19.79 -16.97
N ASP A 517 -16.69 20.98 -17.43
CA ASP A 517 -15.79 21.86 -18.20
C ASP A 517 -14.57 22.31 -17.39
N LEU A 518 -14.80 22.77 -16.16
CA LEU A 518 -13.74 23.19 -15.28
C LEU A 518 -12.84 22.03 -14.83
N ILE A 519 -13.42 20.82 -14.65
CA ILE A 519 -12.63 19.65 -14.34
C ILE A 519 -11.72 19.30 -15.52
N ILE A 520 -12.23 19.27 -16.75
CA ILE A 520 -11.43 19.00 -17.95
C ILE A 520 -10.30 20.03 -18.15
N GLU A 521 -10.54 21.29 -17.80
CA GLU A 521 -9.54 22.35 -17.91
C GLU A 521 -8.40 22.18 -16.89
N ARG A 522 -8.71 21.65 -15.68
CA ARG A 522 -7.78 21.62 -14.53
C ARG A 522 -7.05 20.31 -14.35
N VAL A 523 -7.62 19.22 -14.87
CA VAL A 523 -7.09 17.86 -14.74
C VAL A 523 -6.54 17.37 -16.06
#